data_79fad9a66176a9125d9c14b876b4d3f0
#
_entry.id   79fad9a66176a9125d9c14b876b4d3f0
#
_cell.length_a   1.000
_cell.length_b   1.000
_cell.length_c   1.000
_cell.angle_alpha   90.00
_cell.angle_beta   90.00
_cell.angle_gamma   90.00
#
_symmetry.space_group_name_H-M   'P 1'
#
loop_
_entity.id
_entity.type
_entity.pdbx_description
1 polymer ?
#
loop_
_entity_poly.entity_id
_entity_poly.type
_entity_poly.pdbx_seq_one_letter_code
_entity_poly.pdbx_strand_id
1 'polypeptide(L)'
;MQSIHNYQHILAPVDGSKDSEAAFATAVEIVNNTPSRHLYILNVVDTNKLKDAAHYSHELEENAITQSKALLERFATEAKQAGVTNLTVISETGNPKNIIAKVIPAQYDIDLIVIGATGMNAVERLMQGSVTEFVSRTSRVNTFIVHAD
;
A
#
# COMPACT_ATOMS: atom_id res chain seq x y z
N MET A 1 -13.21 -20.39 -6.15
CA MET A 1 -11.80 -19.96 -6.22
C MET A 1 -11.61 -19.01 -7.39
N GLN A 2 -11.02 -17.86 -7.12
CA GLN A 2 -10.79 -16.86 -8.17
C GLN A 2 -9.56 -17.24 -9.00
N SER A 3 -9.70 -17.24 -10.32
CA SER A 3 -8.57 -17.46 -11.22
C SER A 3 -7.59 -16.31 -11.15
N ILE A 4 -6.28 -16.57 -11.26
CA ILE A 4 -5.24 -15.55 -11.29
C ILE A 4 -5.47 -14.53 -12.42
N HIS A 5 -6.18 -14.93 -13.45
CA HIS A 5 -6.47 -14.06 -14.60
C HIS A 5 -7.62 -13.09 -14.36
N ASN A 6 -8.34 -13.25 -13.24
CA ASN A 6 -9.55 -12.46 -12.96
C ASN A 6 -9.37 -11.31 -12.00
N TYR A 7 -8.14 -11.01 -11.58
CA TYR A 7 -7.92 -9.85 -10.73
C TYR A 7 -8.16 -8.55 -11.49
N GLN A 8 -9.03 -7.70 -10.96
CA GLN A 8 -9.39 -6.43 -11.59
C GLN A 8 -9.02 -5.20 -10.76
N HIS A 9 -9.07 -5.32 -9.43
CA HIS A 9 -8.85 -4.21 -8.51
C HIS A 9 -7.63 -4.52 -7.64
N ILE A 10 -6.50 -3.91 -8.00
CA ILE A 10 -5.21 -4.20 -7.38
C ILE A 10 -4.82 -3.06 -6.43
N LEU A 11 -4.62 -3.38 -5.17
CA LEU A 11 -4.19 -2.44 -4.14
C LEU A 11 -2.70 -2.53 -3.89
N ALA A 12 -2.02 -1.40 -3.95
CA ALA A 12 -0.61 -1.27 -3.62
C ALA A 12 -0.45 -0.29 -2.46
N PRO A 13 -0.37 -0.78 -1.21
CA PRO A 13 -0.01 0.08 -0.08
C PRO A 13 1.47 0.47 -0.20
N VAL A 14 1.78 1.74 0.00
CA VAL A 14 3.15 2.26 -0.15
C VAL A 14 3.55 3.06 1.08
N ASP A 15 4.82 2.96 1.48
CA ASP A 15 5.38 3.73 2.59
C ASP A 15 6.76 4.31 2.26
N GLY A 16 7.24 4.14 1.02
CA GLY A 16 8.53 4.64 0.59
C GLY A 16 9.72 3.72 0.91
N SER A 17 9.49 2.59 1.58
CA SER A 17 10.54 1.59 1.83
C SER A 17 10.95 0.89 0.53
N LYS A 18 12.10 0.23 0.54
CA LYS A 18 12.59 -0.52 -0.64
C LYS A 18 11.63 -1.62 -1.06
N ASP A 19 11.10 -2.37 -0.10
CA ASP A 19 10.16 -3.44 -0.41
C ASP A 19 8.84 -2.87 -0.95
N SER A 20 8.38 -1.75 -0.41
CA SER A 20 7.21 -1.03 -0.89
C SER A 20 7.39 -0.52 -2.32
N GLU A 21 8.57 0.00 -2.64
CA GLU A 21 8.91 0.43 -4.01
C GLU A 21 8.86 -0.76 -4.98
N ALA A 22 9.43 -1.89 -4.58
CA ALA A 22 9.41 -3.11 -5.39
C ALA A 22 7.99 -3.65 -5.58
N ALA A 23 7.17 -3.61 -4.52
CA ALA A 23 5.77 -4.02 -4.58
C ALA A 23 4.96 -3.13 -5.53
N PHE A 24 5.19 -1.82 -5.45
CA PHE A 24 4.55 -0.87 -6.36
C PHE A 24 4.90 -1.18 -7.82
N ALA A 25 6.18 -1.41 -8.13
CA ALA A 25 6.61 -1.76 -9.48
C ALA A 25 5.94 -3.04 -9.98
N THR A 26 5.82 -4.03 -9.11
CA THR A 26 5.11 -5.29 -9.42
C THR A 26 3.63 -5.04 -9.69
N ALA A 27 2.98 -4.21 -8.87
CA ALA A 27 1.57 -3.87 -9.06
C ALA A 27 1.34 -3.15 -10.40
N VAL A 28 2.21 -2.23 -10.77
CA VAL A 28 2.15 -1.54 -12.07
C VAL A 28 2.26 -2.55 -13.21
N GLU A 29 3.19 -3.49 -13.12
CA GLU A 29 3.37 -4.53 -14.12
C GLU A 29 2.11 -5.40 -14.26
N ILE A 30 1.53 -5.81 -13.14
CA ILE A 30 0.29 -6.61 -13.13
C ILE A 30 -0.84 -5.84 -13.80
N VAL A 31 -1.02 -4.58 -13.46
CA VAL A 31 -2.10 -3.75 -14.02
C VAL A 31 -1.90 -3.53 -15.52
N ASN A 32 -0.66 -3.31 -15.96
CA ASN A 32 -0.37 -3.06 -17.37
C ASN A 32 -0.55 -4.28 -18.27
N ASN A 33 -0.55 -5.48 -17.69
CA ASN A 33 -0.77 -6.70 -18.49
C ASN A 33 -2.20 -6.86 -18.99
N THR A 34 -3.16 -6.19 -18.36
CA THR A 34 -4.57 -6.30 -18.74
C THR A 34 -5.22 -4.92 -18.66
N PRO A 35 -5.63 -4.31 -19.78
CA PRO A 35 -6.10 -2.91 -19.80
C PRO A 35 -7.29 -2.60 -18.89
N SER A 36 -8.11 -3.61 -18.56
CA SER A 36 -9.29 -3.40 -17.72
C SER A 36 -8.95 -3.27 -16.21
N ARG A 37 -7.73 -3.61 -15.82
CA ARG A 37 -7.32 -3.58 -14.40
C ARG A 37 -7.15 -2.16 -13.89
N HIS A 38 -7.48 -1.99 -12.62
CA HIS A 38 -7.40 -0.70 -11.93
C HIS A 38 -6.40 -0.78 -10.79
N LEU A 39 -5.51 0.21 -10.71
CA LEU A 39 -4.51 0.32 -9.65
C LEU A 39 -4.98 1.29 -8.57
N TYR A 40 -4.93 0.85 -7.32
CA TYR A 40 -5.22 1.68 -6.15
C TYR A 40 -3.93 1.84 -5.36
N ILE A 41 -3.46 3.06 -5.19
CA ILE A 41 -2.25 3.38 -4.43
C ILE A 41 -2.68 3.98 -3.11
N LEU A 42 -2.26 3.36 -2.01
CA LEU A 42 -2.67 3.74 -0.66
C LEU A 42 -1.46 4.07 0.21
N ASN A 43 -1.55 5.17 0.94
CA ASN A 43 -0.67 5.41 2.07
C ASN A 43 -1.52 5.67 3.31
N VAL A 44 -1.16 5.05 4.43
CA VAL A 44 -1.84 5.23 5.71
C VAL A 44 -0.89 5.94 6.66
N VAL A 45 -1.32 7.09 7.17
CA VAL A 45 -0.62 7.78 8.26
C VAL A 45 -1.07 7.12 9.57
N ASP A 46 -0.13 6.48 10.26
CA ASP A 46 -0.39 5.77 11.52
C ASP A 46 -0.51 6.80 12.65
N THR A 47 -1.75 7.23 12.93
CA THR A 47 -2.02 8.24 13.95
C THR A 47 -1.72 7.75 15.37
N ASN A 48 -1.84 6.44 15.63
CA ASN A 48 -1.48 5.89 16.93
C ASN A 48 0.02 6.01 17.19
N LYS A 49 0.82 5.71 16.17
CA LYS A 49 2.27 5.85 16.24
C LYS A 49 2.69 7.29 16.46
N LEU A 50 2.02 8.25 15.82
CA LEU A 50 2.27 9.67 16.00
C LEU A 50 1.90 10.13 17.42
N LYS A 51 0.76 9.68 17.94
CA LYS A 51 0.29 10.07 19.28
C LYS A 51 1.17 9.53 20.39
N ASP A 52 1.87 8.43 20.14
CA ASP A 52 2.81 7.85 21.09
C ASP A 52 4.18 8.55 21.06
N ALA A 53 4.41 9.45 20.10
CA ALA A 53 5.65 10.21 19.99
C ALA A 53 5.74 11.22 21.13
N ALA A 54 6.97 11.43 21.66
CA ALA A 54 7.21 12.31 22.80
C ALA A 54 6.82 13.76 22.55
N HIS A 55 6.78 14.19 21.31
CA HIS A 55 6.49 15.57 20.89
C HIS A 55 5.28 15.65 19.97
N TYR A 56 4.24 14.86 20.22
CA TYR A 56 3.03 14.89 19.42
C TYR A 56 2.38 16.27 19.44
N SER A 57 1.93 16.72 18.26
CA SER A 57 1.17 17.95 18.10
C SER A 57 0.27 17.82 16.85
N HIS A 58 -0.75 18.67 16.76
CA HIS A 58 -1.57 18.75 15.54
C HIS A 58 -0.73 19.12 14.32
N GLU A 59 0.28 19.98 14.50
CA GLU A 59 1.19 20.35 13.44
C GLU A 59 1.98 19.15 12.93
N LEU A 60 2.47 18.31 13.84
CA LEU A 60 3.17 17.07 13.47
C LEU A 60 2.27 16.15 12.64
N GLU A 61 1.01 16.01 13.05
CA GLU A 61 0.04 15.19 12.32
C GLU A 61 -0.26 15.78 10.95
N GLU A 62 -0.48 17.09 10.85
CA GLU A 62 -0.72 17.77 9.56
C GLU A 62 0.48 17.63 8.63
N ASN A 63 1.70 17.73 9.15
CA ASN A 63 2.92 17.53 8.38
C ASN A 63 3.02 16.09 7.85
N ALA A 64 2.67 15.12 8.67
CA ALA A 64 2.67 13.71 8.27
C ALA A 64 1.67 13.46 7.13
N ILE A 65 0.49 14.06 7.21
CA ILE A 65 -0.53 13.96 6.16
C ILE A 65 -0.04 14.62 4.87
N THR A 66 0.59 15.78 4.97
CA THR A 66 1.17 16.48 3.81
C THR A 66 2.24 15.63 3.14
N GLN A 67 3.12 15.02 3.92
CA GLN A 67 4.16 14.12 3.41
C GLN A 67 3.57 12.88 2.74
N SER A 68 2.49 12.34 3.33
CA SER A 68 1.75 11.22 2.74
C SER A 68 1.22 11.55 1.35
N LYS A 69 0.61 12.72 1.21
CA LYS A 69 0.07 13.18 -0.07
C LYS A 69 1.16 13.39 -1.10
N ALA A 70 2.30 13.93 -0.69
CA ALA A 70 3.45 14.12 -1.58
C ALA A 70 4.02 12.77 -2.06
N LEU A 71 4.12 11.80 -1.16
CA LEU A 71 4.56 10.45 -1.49
C LEU A 71 3.61 9.80 -2.52
N LEU A 72 2.32 9.89 -2.27
CA LEU A 72 1.30 9.34 -3.17
C LEU A 72 1.35 10.00 -4.55
N GLU A 73 1.55 11.31 -4.61
CA GLU A 73 1.67 12.04 -5.87
C GLU A 73 2.86 11.55 -6.68
N ARG A 74 4.00 11.29 -6.02
CA ARG A 74 5.18 10.73 -6.65
C ARG A 74 4.88 9.37 -7.28
N PHE A 75 4.26 8.47 -6.52
CA PHE A 75 3.91 7.15 -7.02
C PHE A 75 2.87 7.22 -8.15
N ALA A 76 1.89 8.11 -8.03
CA ALA A 76 0.88 8.31 -9.08
C ALA A 76 1.53 8.77 -10.39
N THR A 77 2.47 9.71 -10.30
CA THR A 77 3.22 10.18 -11.47
C THR A 77 4.01 9.05 -12.12
N GLU A 78 4.71 8.25 -11.30
CA GLU A 78 5.46 7.09 -11.81
C GLU A 78 4.55 6.08 -12.51
N ALA A 79 3.38 5.81 -11.92
CA ALA A 79 2.41 4.89 -12.52
C ALA A 79 1.92 5.39 -13.88
N LYS A 80 1.58 6.67 -13.97
CA LYS A 80 1.12 7.28 -15.24
C LYS A 80 2.21 7.25 -16.29
N GLN A 81 3.46 7.55 -15.92
CA GLN A 81 4.60 7.48 -16.83
C GLN A 81 4.86 6.05 -17.31
N ALA A 82 4.51 5.07 -16.50
CA ALA A 82 4.63 3.66 -16.88
C ALA A 82 3.43 3.14 -17.70
N GLY A 83 2.44 4.00 -17.97
CA GLY A 83 1.32 3.65 -18.85
C GLY A 83 0.02 3.29 -18.14
N VAL A 84 -0.04 3.40 -16.80
CA VAL A 84 -1.27 3.12 -16.06
C VAL A 84 -2.29 4.23 -16.31
N THR A 85 -3.48 3.87 -16.80
CA THR A 85 -4.56 4.82 -17.08
C THR A 85 -5.68 4.77 -16.06
N ASN A 86 -5.93 3.59 -15.48
CA ASN A 86 -6.97 3.40 -14.46
C ASN A 86 -6.31 3.43 -13.08
N LEU A 87 -6.40 4.57 -12.40
CA LEU A 87 -5.65 4.83 -11.18
C LEU A 87 -6.48 5.58 -10.16
N THR A 88 -6.47 5.12 -8.92
CA THR A 88 -7.04 5.82 -7.77
C THR A 88 -5.98 5.96 -6.69
N VAL A 89 -5.86 7.16 -6.14
CA VAL A 89 -4.91 7.47 -5.07
C VAL A 89 -5.70 7.67 -3.76
N ILE A 90 -5.29 6.99 -2.70
CA ILE A 90 -6.02 6.98 -1.43
C ILE A 90 -5.05 7.37 -0.30
N SER A 91 -5.40 8.44 0.42
CA SER A 91 -4.69 8.86 1.64
C SER A 91 -5.61 8.64 2.83
N GLU A 92 -5.17 7.86 3.79
CA GLU A 92 -5.95 7.54 4.99
C GLU A 92 -5.12 7.77 6.25
N THR A 93 -5.82 7.97 7.35
CA THR A 93 -5.21 8.05 8.69
C THR A 93 -5.84 6.98 9.58
N GLY A 94 -5.05 6.40 10.46
CA GLY A 94 -5.54 5.40 11.40
C GLY A 94 -4.59 4.23 11.57
N ASN A 95 -5.15 3.06 11.78
CA ASN A 95 -4.38 1.82 11.97
C ASN A 95 -4.13 1.16 10.61
N PRO A 96 -2.88 1.15 10.12
CA PRO A 96 -2.58 0.59 8.80
C PRO A 96 -2.93 -0.88 8.66
N LYS A 97 -2.80 -1.68 9.71
CA LYS A 97 -3.14 -3.11 9.65
C LYS A 97 -4.58 -3.32 9.25
N ASN A 98 -5.50 -2.66 9.95
CA ASN A 98 -6.93 -2.82 9.70
C ASN A 98 -7.36 -2.16 8.39
N ILE A 99 -6.83 -0.98 8.12
CA ILE A 99 -7.19 -0.23 6.90
C ILE A 99 -6.79 -1.00 5.65
N ILE A 100 -5.57 -1.54 5.62
CA ILE A 100 -5.07 -2.29 4.45
C ILE A 100 -5.74 -3.66 4.33
N ALA A 101 -5.93 -4.36 5.45
CA ALA A 101 -6.44 -5.72 5.41
C ALA A 101 -7.95 -5.78 5.15
N LYS A 102 -8.72 -4.82 5.65
CA LYS A 102 -10.18 -4.92 5.69
C LYS A 102 -10.91 -3.71 5.14
N VAL A 103 -10.58 -2.50 5.59
CA VAL A 103 -11.38 -1.30 5.28
C VAL A 103 -11.33 -0.96 3.80
N ILE A 104 -10.13 -0.78 3.26
CA ILE A 104 -9.96 -0.41 1.86
C ILE A 104 -10.40 -1.54 0.91
N PRO A 105 -10.05 -2.82 1.16
CA PRO A 105 -10.56 -3.88 0.30
C PRO A 105 -12.08 -3.93 0.21
N ALA A 106 -12.79 -3.71 1.31
CA ALA A 106 -14.25 -3.69 1.31
C ALA A 106 -14.82 -2.47 0.58
N GLN A 107 -14.20 -1.31 0.76
CA GLN A 107 -14.67 -0.05 0.20
C GLN A 107 -14.50 0.02 -1.32
N TYR A 108 -13.44 -0.54 -1.84
CA TYR A 108 -13.07 -0.45 -3.27
C TYR A 108 -13.15 -1.78 -4.02
N ASP A 109 -13.70 -2.80 -3.40
CA ASP A 109 -13.80 -4.15 -3.99
C ASP A 109 -12.44 -4.68 -4.45
N ILE A 110 -11.42 -4.48 -3.62
CA ILE A 110 -10.07 -4.97 -3.93
C ILE A 110 -10.07 -6.50 -3.98
N ASP A 111 -9.44 -7.07 -4.99
CA ASP A 111 -9.34 -8.52 -5.15
C ASP A 111 -7.90 -9.02 -5.09
N LEU A 112 -6.90 -8.12 -5.12
CA LEU A 112 -5.51 -8.47 -4.94
C LEU A 112 -4.79 -7.35 -4.20
N ILE A 113 -4.03 -7.70 -3.15
CA ILE A 113 -3.16 -6.77 -2.44
C ILE A 113 -1.71 -7.13 -2.82
N VAL A 114 -0.95 -6.14 -3.29
CA VAL A 114 0.49 -6.30 -3.60
C VAL A 114 1.25 -5.44 -2.60
N ILE A 115 1.93 -6.08 -1.68
CA ILE A 115 2.52 -5.40 -0.51
C ILE A 115 4.00 -5.80 -0.34
N GLY A 116 4.81 -4.84 0.10
CA GLY A 116 6.20 -5.11 0.42
C GLY A 116 6.34 -6.00 1.67
N ALA A 117 7.34 -6.85 1.68
CA ALA A 117 7.56 -7.79 2.78
C ALA A 117 7.90 -7.08 4.09
N THR A 118 8.58 -5.91 4.03
CA THR A 118 8.98 -5.13 5.21
C THR A 118 8.67 -3.65 4.98
N GLY A 119 8.57 -2.89 6.07
CA GLY A 119 8.34 -1.46 6.03
C GLY A 119 9.60 -0.64 6.29
N MET A 120 9.40 0.68 6.53
CA MET A 120 10.49 1.64 6.72
C MET A 120 11.39 1.32 7.91
N ASN A 121 10.84 0.77 8.98
CA ASN A 121 11.55 0.50 10.23
C ASN A 121 11.99 -0.96 10.36
N ALA A 122 12.10 -1.69 9.26
CA ALA A 122 12.52 -3.08 9.28
C ALA A 122 13.98 -3.18 9.72
N VAL A 123 14.22 -3.92 10.81
CA VAL A 123 15.55 -4.13 11.36
C VAL A 123 16.22 -5.35 10.72
N GLU A 124 15.41 -6.32 10.32
CA GLU A 124 15.90 -7.54 9.71
C GLU A 124 15.08 -7.92 8.48
N ARG A 125 15.75 -8.11 7.36
CA ARG A 125 15.09 -8.40 6.09
C ARG A 125 14.57 -9.82 5.95
N LEU A 126 15.04 -10.73 6.80
CA LEU A 126 14.55 -12.12 6.80
C LEU A 126 13.20 -12.28 7.47
N MET A 127 12.77 -11.25 8.23
CA MET A 127 11.49 -11.26 8.93
C MET A 127 10.48 -10.41 8.19
N GLN A 128 9.27 -10.92 8.09
CA GLN A 128 8.15 -10.17 7.53
C GLN A 128 7.78 -9.02 8.47
N GLY A 129 7.43 -7.85 7.90
CA GLY A 129 6.94 -6.72 8.68
C GLY A 129 5.61 -7.03 9.36
N SER A 130 5.34 -6.35 10.48
CA SER A 130 4.13 -6.60 11.28
C SER A 130 2.84 -6.33 10.50
N VAL A 131 2.82 -5.29 9.68
CA VAL A 131 1.66 -4.95 8.85
C VAL A 131 1.44 -6.04 7.80
N THR A 132 2.51 -6.44 7.10
CA THR A 132 2.45 -7.45 6.05
C THR A 132 1.98 -8.81 6.61
N GLU A 133 2.53 -9.21 7.76
CA GLU A 133 2.10 -10.44 8.43
C GLU A 133 0.61 -10.38 8.78
N PHE A 134 0.16 -9.29 9.37
CA PHE A 134 -1.25 -9.13 9.74
C PHE A 134 -2.15 -9.21 8.50
N VAL A 135 -1.79 -8.51 7.43
CA VAL A 135 -2.56 -8.49 6.18
C VAL A 135 -2.63 -9.89 5.58
N SER A 136 -1.50 -10.58 5.49
CA SER A 136 -1.44 -11.92 4.89
C SER A 136 -2.26 -12.93 5.67
N ARG A 137 -2.35 -12.78 6.99
CA ARG A 137 -3.05 -13.72 7.86
C ARG A 137 -4.54 -13.43 7.98
N THR A 138 -4.93 -12.15 8.00
CA THR A 138 -6.31 -11.73 8.31
C THR A 138 -7.13 -11.28 7.13
N SER A 139 -6.53 -10.79 6.06
CA SER A 139 -7.28 -10.33 4.90
C SER A 139 -7.95 -11.49 4.19
N ARG A 140 -9.18 -11.28 3.71
CA ARG A 140 -9.87 -12.23 2.86
C ARG A 140 -9.45 -12.12 1.41
N VAL A 141 -8.65 -11.11 1.10
CA VAL A 141 -8.16 -10.82 -0.24
C VAL A 141 -6.81 -11.51 -0.42
N ASN A 142 -6.56 -12.05 -1.60
CA ASN A 142 -5.27 -12.64 -1.93
C ASN A 142 -4.17 -11.60 -1.86
N THR A 143 -3.03 -11.98 -1.31
CA THR A 143 -1.92 -11.08 -1.06
C THR A 143 -0.67 -11.58 -1.75
N PHE A 144 -0.05 -10.69 -2.52
CA PHE A 144 1.24 -10.93 -3.18
C PHE A 144 2.29 -10.13 -2.40
N ILE A 145 3.23 -10.84 -1.77
CA ILE A 145 4.26 -10.22 -0.93
C ILE A 145 5.55 -10.11 -1.73
N VAL A 146 6.10 -8.90 -1.81
CA VAL A 146 7.26 -8.60 -2.65
C VAL A 146 8.46 -8.22 -1.78
N HIS A 147 9.59 -8.84 -2.06
CA HIS A 147 10.89 -8.50 -1.48
C HIS A 147 11.70 -7.72 -2.50
N ALA A 148 12.33 -6.63 -2.08
CA ALA A 148 13.30 -5.94 -2.92
C ALA A 148 14.61 -6.73 -2.99
N ASP A 149 15.29 -6.61 -4.10
CA ASP A 149 16.60 -7.24 -4.29
C ASP A 149 17.70 -6.57 -3.46
#